data_84ce6dd1e9a46bba5dcd4be5b6c95ef3
#
_entry.id   84ce6dd1e9a46bba5dcd4be5b6c95ef3
#
_cell.length_a   1.000
_cell.length_b   1.000
_cell.length_c   1.000
_cell.angle_alpha   90.00
_cell.angle_beta   90.00
_cell.angle_gamma   90.00
#
_symmetry.space_group_name_H-M   'P 1'
#
loop_
_entity.id
_entity.type
_entity.pdbx_description
1 polymer ?
#
loop_
_entity_poly.entity_id
_entity_poly.type
_entity_poly.pdbx_seq_one_letter_code
_entity_poly.pdbx_strand_id
1 'polypeptide(L)'
;MIDGLLRVPLRRFEDPRGWFMELARSSALPRPIAQTNISFSRAGVIRGLHYHERGQSDLFACLAGTVRVVVLDRATGETFTEDIGDDNPVAIYIPGTNAHGYEALTDCLFMYLVTEEYDAANPDEHGVPWNDERVRHLWSTTSPTLSARDASS
;
A
#
# COMPACT_ATOMS: atom_id res chain seq x y z
N MET A 1 0.85 8.18 15.88
CA MET A 1 0.25 7.48 14.70
C MET A 1 -0.08 8.51 13.63
N ILE A 2 0.18 8.19 12.37
CA ILE A 2 -0.12 9.08 11.25
C ILE A 2 -1.61 9.41 11.21
N ASP A 3 -1.94 10.68 11.13
CA ASP A 3 -3.32 11.16 11.14
C ASP A 3 -4.09 10.63 9.90
N GLY A 4 -5.29 10.11 10.16
CA GLY A 4 -6.16 9.57 9.11
C GLY A 4 -5.78 8.18 8.57
N LEU A 5 -4.65 7.60 8.96
CA LEU A 5 -4.31 6.23 8.62
C LEU A 5 -5.18 5.27 9.43
N LEU A 6 -5.79 4.29 8.75
CA LEU A 6 -6.67 3.30 9.39
C LEU A 6 -6.17 1.89 9.12
N ARG A 7 -6.15 1.06 10.16
CA ARG A 7 -6.02 -0.39 10.04
C ARG A 7 -7.43 -0.99 9.97
N VAL A 8 -7.71 -1.72 8.90
CA VAL A 8 -9.01 -2.34 8.65
C VAL A 8 -8.84 -3.86 8.72
N PRO A 9 -9.21 -4.51 9.85
CA PRO A 9 -9.15 -5.97 9.94
C PRO A 9 -10.02 -6.61 8.86
N LEU A 10 -9.48 -7.64 8.20
CA LEU A 10 -10.19 -8.43 7.20
C LEU A 10 -10.57 -9.77 7.80
N ARG A 11 -11.83 -10.16 7.63
CA ARG A 11 -12.33 -11.41 8.17
C ARG A 11 -12.47 -12.45 7.05
N ARG A 12 -11.76 -13.57 7.20
CA ARG A 12 -11.93 -14.75 6.35
C ARG A 12 -13.03 -15.65 6.92
N PHE A 13 -13.99 -16.00 6.08
CA PHE A 13 -15.05 -16.95 6.40
C PHE A 13 -14.67 -18.28 5.75
N GLU A 14 -14.18 -19.21 6.54
CA GLU A 14 -13.68 -20.50 6.06
C GLU A 14 -14.77 -21.57 6.07
N ASP A 15 -14.76 -22.42 5.05
CA ASP A 15 -15.56 -23.63 4.95
C ASP A 15 -14.78 -24.70 4.13
N PRO A 16 -15.32 -25.92 3.92
CA PRO A 16 -14.60 -26.95 3.16
C PRO A 16 -14.21 -26.59 1.72
N ARG A 17 -14.78 -25.53 1.13
CA ARG A 17 -14.42 -25.05 -0.21
C ARG A 17 -13.22 -24.11 -0.24
N GLY A 18 -12.83 -23.54 0.93
CA GLY A 18 -11.82 -22.52 1.05
C GLY A 18 -12.30 -21.36 1.94
N TRP A 19 -12.11 -20.12 1.52
CA TRP A 19 -12.56 -18.97 2.28
C TRP A 19 -13.18 -17.89 1.38
N PHE A 20 -14.03 -17.09 2.00
CA PHE A 20 -14.60 -15.86 1.45
C PHE A 20 -14.22 -14.69 2.35
N MET A 21 -14.00 -13.51 1.76
CA MET A 21 -13.66 -12.31 2.51
C MET A 21 -14.22 -11.08 1.80
N GLU A 22 -14.83 -10.18 2.55
CA GLU A 22 -15.10 -8.82 2.07
C GLU A 22 -13.82 -7.99 2.21
N LEU A 23 -13.36 -7.37 1.13
CA LEU A 23 -12.16 -6.55 1.16
C LEU A 23 -12.44 -5.14 1.66
N ALA A 24 -13.50 -4.50 1.15
CA ALA A 24 -13.86 -3.16 1.54
C ALA A 24 -15.33 -2.86 1.23
N ARG A 25 -15.91 -2.00 2.05
CA ARG A 25 -17.19 -1.34 1.75
C ARG A 25 -16.93 0.16 1.71
N SER A 26 -17.26 0.82 0.61
CA SER A 26 -17.04 2.27 0.46
C SER A 26 -17.71 3.08 1.57
N SER A 27 -18.86 2.62 2.06
CA SER A 27 -19.57 3.27 3.18
C SER A 27 -18.82 3.22 4.51
N ALA A 28 -17.86 2.31 4.66
CA ALA A 28 -17.04 2.16 5.87
C ALA A 28 -15.69 2.89 5.77
N LEU A 29 -15.40 3.52 4.65
CA LEU A 29 -14.16 4.27 4.41
C LEU A 29 -14.43 5.78 4.42
N PRO A 30 -13.42 6.61 4.72
CA PRO A 30 -13.57 8.06 4.70
C PRO A 30 -14.01 8.60 3.34
N ARG A 31 -13.66 7.91 2.24
CA ARG A 31 -14.04 8.26 0.87
C ARG A 31 -14.37 7.00 0.07
N PRO A 32 -15.33 7.06 -0.89
CA PRO A 32 -15.67 5.89 -1.70
C PRO A 32 -14.55 5.51 -2.65
N ILE A 33 -14.47 4.21 -2.96
CA ILE A 33 -13.51 3.66 -3.93
C ILE A 33 -13.98 3.98 -5.34
N ALA A 34 -13.08 4.52 -6.16
CA ALA A 34 -13.33 4.85 -7.57
C ALA A 34 -12.66 3.86 -8.54
N GLN A 35 -11.51 3.30 -8.16
CA GLN A 35 -10.75 2.37 -9.01
C GLN A 35 -10.07 1.31 -8.16
N THR A 36 -9.98 0.11 -8.69
CA THR A 36 -9.31 -1.03 -8.04
C THR A 36 -8.22 -1.56 -8.96
N ASN A 37 -7.01 -1.74 -8.42
CA ASN A 37 -5.85 -2.24 -9.15
C ASN A 37 -5.28 -3.48 -8.46
N ILE A 38 -4.77 -4.41 -9.26
CA ILE A 38 -4.09 -5.62 -8.78
C ILE A 38 -2.69 -5.63 -9.35
N SER A 39 -1.71 -6.01 -8.53
CA SER A 39 -0.35 -6.29 -8.97
C SER A 39 0.15 -7.62 -8.40
N PHE A 40 0.92 -8.33 -9.20
CA PHE A 40 1.75 -9.42 -8.72
C PHE A 40 3.17 -8.88 -8.54
N SER A 41 3.82 -9.21 -7.42
CA SER A 41 5.22 -8.84 -7.19
C SER A 41 6.00 -10.04 -6.68
N ARG A 42 7.21 -10.22 -7.21
CA ARG A 42 8.15 -11.22 -6.72
C ARG A 42 8.79 -10.76 -5.42
N ALA A 43 9.20 -11.70 -4.59
CA ALA A 43 9.95 -11.40 -3.37
C ALA A 43 11.15 -10.46 -3.67
N GLY A 44 11.33 -9.45 -2.84
CA GLY A 44 12.39 -8.46 -3.00
C GLY A 44 12.02 -7.22 -3.81
N VAL A 45 10.82 -7.17 -4.39
CA VAL A 45 10.33 -5.97 -5.08
C VAL A 45 9.88 -4.94 -4.05
N ILE A 46 10.26 -3.68 -4.26
CA ILE A 46 9.64 -2.53 -3.60
C ILE A 46 8.89 -1.72 -4.66
N ARG A 47 7.65 -1.38 -4.38
CA ARG A 47 6.84 -0.42 -5.15
C ARG A 47 6.56 0.79 -4.27
N GLY A 48 7.13 1.92 -4.64
CA GLY A 48 6.97 3.15 -3.85
C GLY A 48 8.29 3.92 -3.69
N LEU A 49 8.31 4.93 -2.87
CA LEU A 49 7.12 5.49 -2.19
C LEU A 49 6.42 6.49 -3.10
N HIS A 50 5.12 6.43 -3.15
CA HIS A 50 4.30 7.34 -3.95
C HIS A 50 3.39 8.18 -3.05
N TYR A 51 3.01 9.37 -3.53
CA TYR A 51 2.03 10.20 -2.85
C TYR A 51 1.20 11.00 -3.88
N HIS A 52 0.10 11.54 -3.40
CA HIS A 52 -0.89 12.23 -4.21
C HIS A 52 -1.24 13.57 -3.58
N GLU A 53 -1.48 14.60 -4.39
CA GLU A 53 -1.70 15.95 -3.90
C GLU A 53 -3.12 16.47 -4.15
N ARG A 54 -3.89 15.77 -5.03
CA ARG A 54 -5.25 16.20 -5.43
C ARG A 54 -6.36 15.36 -4.80
N GLY A 55 -6.09 14.75 -3.64
CA GLY A 55 -7.13 14.15 -2.80
C GLY A 55 -7.28 12.64 -2.90
N GLN A 56 -6.49 11.94 -3.73
CA GLN A 56 -6.53 10.49 -3.75
C GLN A 56 -6.06 9.92 -2.42
N SER A 57 -6.76 8.89 -1.93
CA SER A 57 -6.32 8.02 -0.85
C SER A 57 -6.31 6.59 -1.34
N ASP A 58 -5.48 5.75 -0.71
CA ASP A 58 -5.28 4.37 -1.11
C ASP A 58 -5.68 3.41 0.01
N LEU A 59 -6.29 2.28 -0.35
CA LEU A 59 -6.49 1.14 0.55
C LEU A 59 -5.61 -0.01 0.06
N PHE A 60 -4.64 -0.42 0.87
CA PHE A 60 -3.70 -1.49 0.57
C PHE A 60 -4.15 -2.81 1.19
N ALA A 61 -4.15 -3.89 0.39
CA ALA A 61 -4.44 -5.24 0.86
C ALA A 61 -3.54 -6.25 0.14
N CYS A 62 -3.01 -7.22 0.87
CA CYS A 62 -2.28 -8.35 0.32
C CYS A 62 -3.18 -9.57 0.31
N LEU A 63 -3.53 -10.07 -0.89
CA LEU A 63 -4.48 -11.18 -1.05
C LEU A 63 -3.81 -12.55 -0.93
N ALA A 64 -2.53 -12.63 -1.26
CA ALA A 64 -1.72 -13.85 -1.13
C ALA A 64 -0.26 -13.46 -0.90
N GLY A 65 0.42 -14.20 -0.04
CA GLY A 65 1.77 -13.88 0.38
C GLY A 65 1.82 -12.86 1.51
N THR A 66 2.96 -12.20 1.67
CA THR A 66 3.19 -11.21 2.73
C THR A 66 3.94 -10.01 2.18
N VAL A 67 3.47 -8.83 2.52
CA VAL A 67 4.14 -7.57 2.17
C VAL A 67 4.38 -6.73 3.41
N ARG A 68 5.44 -5.94 3.39
CA ARG A 68 5.68 -4.88 4.37
C ARG A 68 5.20 -3.56 3.81
N VAL A 69 4.18 -3.00 4.41
CA VAL A 69 3.70 -1.65 4.09
C VAL A 69 4.56 -0.63 4.82
N VAL A 70 4.97 0.41 4.13
CA VAL A 70 5.70 1.55 4.71
C VAL A 70 4.99 2.82 4.31
N VAL A 71 4.73 3.66 5.30
CA VAL A 71 4.10 4.97 5.12
C VAL A 71 4.94 6.03 5.81
N LEU A 72 5.11 7.18 5.16
CA LEU A 72 5.81 8.35 5.67
C LEU A 72 4.89 9.55 5.61
N ASP A 73 4.60 10.14 6.75
CA ASP A 73 4.01 11.48 6.79
C ASP A 73 5.10 12.49 6.39
N ARG A 74 4.94 13.05 5.20
CA ARG A 74 5.93 13.97 4.61
C ARG A 74 6.05 15.28 5.39
N ALA A 75 5.01 15.68 6.10
CA ALA A 75 4.97 16.93 6.86
C ALA A 75 5.66 16.79 8.23
N THR A 76 5.43 15.66 8.91
CA THR A 76 5.92 15.46 10.30
C THR A 76 7.15 14.57 10.38
N GLY A 77 7.41 13.74 9.36
CA GLY A 77 8.45 12.72 9.38
C GLY A 77 8.03 11.45 10.13
N GLU A 78 6.80 11.39 10.63
CA GLU A 78 6.27 10.19 11.29
C GLU A 78 6.15 9.05 10.30
N THR A 79 6.45 7.83 10.74
CA THR A 79 6.40 6.64 9.91
C THR A 79 5.47 5.59 10.49
N PHE A 80 4.95 4.74 9.59
CA PHE A 80 4.17 3.56 9.94
C PHE A 80 4.67 2.38 9.12
N THR A 81 4.74 1.21 9.74
CA THR A 81 5.06 -0.04 9.04
C THR A 81 4.26 -1.19 9.65
N GLU A 82 3.81 -2.08 8.79
CA GLU A 82 3.14 -3.32 9.20
C GLU A 82 3.30 -4.38 8.12
N ASP A 83 3.55 -5.62 8.53
CA ASP A 83 3.55 -6.77 7.63
C ASP A 83 2.13 -7.31 7.54
N ILE A 84 1.54 -7.29 6.35
CA ILE A 84 0.17 -7.74 6.10
C ILE A 84 0.14 -8.85 5.06
N GLY A 85 -0.88 -9.67 5.10
CA GLY A 85 -1.07 -10.78 4.16
C GLY A 85 -1.66 -12.02 4.82
N ASP A 86 -1.16 -13.19 4.43
CA ASP A 86 -1.74 -14.48 4.83
C ASP A 86 -1.86 -14.68 6.34
N ASP A 87 -0.84 -14.26 7.10
CA ASP A 87 -0.80 -14.42 8.56
C ASP A 87 -1.34 -13.20 9.32
N ASN A 88 -1.58 -12.10 8.63
CA ASN A 88 -2.12 -10.86 9.20
C ASN A 88 -3.08 -10.20 8.20
N PRO A 89 -4.32 -10.69 8.11
CA PRO A 89 -5.28 -10.18 7.12
C PRO A 89 -5.83 -8.82 7.55
N VAL A 90 -5.11 -7.78 7.21
CA VAL A 90 -5.43 -6.38 7.50
C VAL A 90 -5.25 -5.57 6.22
N ALA A 91 -6.17 -4.65 5.96
CA ALA A 91 -6.00 -3.60 4.96
C ALA A 91 -5.58 -2.30 5.63
N ILE A 92 -4.80 -1.49 4.94
CA ILE A 92 -4.32 -0.20 5.45
C ILE A 92 -4.89 0.92 4.56
N TYR A 93 -5.69 1.79 5.15
CA TYR A 93 -6.16 3.00 4.50
C TYR A 93 -5.17 4.13 4.74
N ILE A 94 -4.69 4.74 3.65
CA ILE A 94 -3.62 5.72 3.67
C ILE A 94 -4.08 7.01 3.01
N PRO A 95 -4.18 8.12 3.77
CA PRO A 95 -4.39 9.44 3.15
C PRO A 95 -3.25 9.74 2.17
N GLY A 96 -3.59 10.12 0.95
CA GLY A 96 -2.65 10.12 -0.17
C GLY A 96 -1.52 11.15 -0.11
N THR A 97 -1.60 12.16 0.75
CA THR A 97 -0.50 13.10 0.98
C THR A 97 0.69 12.46 1.69
N ASN A 98 0.47 11.33 2.36
CA ASN A 98 1.54 10.52 2.94
C ASN A 98 2.20 9.68 1.85
N ALA A 99 3.51 9.64 1.82
CA ALA A 99 4.24 8.76 0.91
C ALA A 99 4.09 7.31 1.38
N HIS A 100 3.76 6.42 0.45
CA HIS A 100 3.42 5.03 0.77
C HIS A 100 3.92 4.06 -0.28
N GLY A 101 4.15 2.84 0.16
CA GLY A 101 4.59 1.75 -0.70
C GLY A 101 4.67 0.44 0.06
N TYR A 102 5.12 -0.60 -0.62
CA TYR A 102 5.31 -1.89 0.01
C TYR A 102 6.52 -2.63 -0.54
N GLU A 103 7.05 -3.50 0.30
CA GLU A 103 8.05 -4.51 -0.06
C GLU A 103 7.38 -5.88 -0.10
N ALA A 104 7.58 -6.62 -1.17
CA ALA A 104 7.15 -8.02 -1.24
C ALA A 104 8.14 -8.87 -0.43
N LEU A 105 7.74 -9.32 0.75
CA LEU A 105 8.55 -10.22 1.57
C LEU A 105 8.54 -11.64 1.01
N THR A 106 7.47 -12.02 0.35
CA THR A 106 7.31 -13.22 -0.47
C THR A 106 6.76 -12.80 -1.84
N ASP A 107 6.69 -13.72 -2.79
CA ASP A 107 5.84 -13.52 -3.97
C ASP A 107 4.44 -13.21 -3.47
N CYS A 108 3.79 -12.21 -4.04
CA CYS A 108 2.52 -11.73 -3.51
C CYS A 108 1.55 -11.29 -4.61
N LEU A 109 0.27 -11.44 -4.29
CA LEU A 109 -0.82 -10.82 -5.02
C LEU A 109 -1.34 -9.65 -4.19
N PHE A 110 -1.20 -8.44 -4.70
CA PHE A 110 -1.47 -7.21 -3.98
C PHE A 110 -2.59 -6.43 -4.67
N MET A 111 -3.49 -5.88 -3.87
CA MET A 111 -4.59 -5.06 -4.36
C MET A 111 -4.51 -3.68 -3.70
N TYR A 112 -4.67 -2.65 -4.50
CA TYR A 112 -4.83 -1.29 -3.99
C TYR A 112 -6.06 -0.65 -4.63
N LEU A 113 -6.91 -0.14 -3.76
CA LEU A 113 -8.17 0.48 -4.11
C LEU A 113 -7.98 1.97 -3.86
N VAL A 114 -8.34 2.78 -4.85
CA VAL A 114 -8.06 4.22 -4.82
C VAL A 114 -9.35 5.02 -4.95
N THR A 115 -9.36 6.19 -4.34
CA THR A 115 -10.55 7.04 -4.24
C THR A 115 -10.72 8.00 -5.42
N GLU A 116 -9.76 8.01 -6.35
CA GLU A 116 -9.81 8.77 -7.60
C GLU A 116 -9.42 7.86 -8.76
N GLU A 117 -10.04 8.05 -9.91
CA GLU A 117 -9.61 7.35 -11.12
C GLU A 117 -8.27 7.90 -11.63
N TYR A 118 -7.42 7.01 -12.14
CA TYR A 118 -6.15 7.41 -12.74
C TYR A 118 -6.39 8.16 -14.05
N ASP A 119 -5.79 9.34 -14.16
CA ASP A 119 -5.79 10.13 -15.38
C ASP A 119 -4.39 10.14 -16.01
N ALA A 120 -4.23 9.37 -17.08
CA ALA A 120 -2.94 9.25 -17.77
C ALA A 120 -2.47 10.56 -18.41
N ALA A 121 -3.39 11.48 -18.75
CA ALA A 121 -3.06 12.77 -19.33
C ALA A 121 -2.57 13.78 -18.29
N ASN A 122 -2.95 13.60 -17.03
CA ASN A 122 -2.59 14.47 -15.92
C ASN A 122 -2.47 13.66 -14.62
N PRO A 123 -1.45 12.81 -14.51
CA PRO A 123 -1.34 11.92 -13.36
C PRO A 123 -1.02 12.70 -12.07
N ASP A 124 -1.75 12.36 -11.00
CA ASP A 124 -1.48 12.85 -9.66
C ASP A 124 -0.63 11.82 -8.92
N GLU A 125 0.60 11.66 -9.38
CA GLU A 125 1.50 10.64 -8.85
C GLU A 125 2.91 11.19 -8.71
N HIS A 126 3.39 11.25 -7.48
CA HIS A 126 4.68 11.81 -7.08
C HIS A 126 5.47 10.76 -6.30
N GLY A 127 6.76 10.95 -6.17
CA GLY A 127 7.63 9.96 -5.53
C GLY A 127 8.52 10.54 -4.44
N VAL A 128 8.79 9.70 -3.45
CA VAL A 128 9.88 9.86 -2.47
C VAL A 128 10.80 8.65 -2.67
N PRO A 129 12.13 8.82 -2.66
CA PRO A 129 13.05 7.70 -2.81
C PRO A 129 12.80 6.61 -1.77
N TRP A 130 12.80 5.34 -2.19
CA TRP A 130 12.63 4.21 -1.27
C TRP A 130 13.69 4.21 -0.16
N ASN A 131 14.90 4.69 -0.46
CA ASN A 131 16.05 4.75 0.44
C ASN A 131 16.19 6.10 1.15
N ASP A 132 15.15 6.94 1.14
CA ASP A 132 15.12 8.16 1.94
C ASP A 132 15.50 7.83 3.40
N GLU A 133 16.33 8.66 4.00
CA GLU A 133 16.90 8.40 5.34
C GLU A 133 15.85 8.17 6.43
N ARG A 134 14.64 8.68 6.24
CA ARG A 134 13.53 8.51 7.19
C ARG A 134 12.90 7.13 7.15
N VAL A 135 13.04 6.39 6.04
CA VAL A 135 12.34 5.11 5.83
C VAL A 135 13.25 3.95 5.48
N ARG A 136 14.50 4.19 5.00
CA ARG A 136 15.38 3.13 4.50
C ARG A 136 15.61 1.98 5.49
N HIS A 137 15.55 2.28 6.78
CA HIS A 137 15.77 1.30 7.85
C HIS A 137 14.54 0.41 8.12
N LEU A 138 13.39 0.75 7.53
CA LEU A 138 12.15 0.00 7.71
C LEU A 138 12.03 -1.19 6.74
N TRP A 139 12.72 -1.15 5.61
CA TRP A 139 12.74 -2.24 4.64
C TRP A 139 13.59 -3.41 5.13
N SER A 140 13.25 -4.64 4.74
CA SER A 140 14.05 -5.82 5.05
C SER A 140 15.22 -5.99 4.08
N THR A 141 15.14 -5.42 2.89
CA THR A 141 16.18 -5.51 1.86
C THR A 141 16.95 -4.20 1.71
N THR A 142 18.23 -4.31 1.33
CA THR A 142 19.08 -3.18 0.95
C THR A 142 19.31 -3.11 -0.56
N SER A 143 18.80 -4.09 -1.31
CA SER A 143 18.98 -4.20 -2.77
C SER A 143 17.66 -4.63 -3.44
N PRO A 144 16.63 -3.77 -3.40
CA PRO A 144 15.32 -4.12 -3.95
C PRO A 144 15.33 -4.17 -5.47
N THR A 145 14.40 -4.93 -6.04
CA THR A 145 14.01 -4.82 -7.43
C THR A 145 13.02 -3.67 -7.56
N LEU A 146 13.32 -2.70 -8.43
CA LEU A 146 12.54 -1.48 -8.61
C LEU A 146 12.11 -1.31 -10.05
N SER A 147 11.02 -0.56 -10.28
CA SER A 147 10.73 0.00 -11.60
C SER A 147 11.76 1.08 -11.95
N ALA A 148 11.87 1.43 -13.24
CA ALA A 148 12.75 2.51 -13.67
C ALA A 148 12.37 3.85 -13.01
N ARG A 149 11.08 4.11 -12.82
CA ARG A 149 10.59 5.31 -12.16
C ARG A 149 11.00 5.34 -10.69
N ASP A 150 10.78 4.25 -9.95
CA ASP A 150 11.12 4.19 -8.52
C ASP A 150 12.63 4.24 -8.30
N ALA A 151 13.43 3.70 -9.22
CA ALA A 151 14.88 3.77 -9.17
C ALA A 151 15.42 5.20 -9.40
N SER A 152 14.65 6.07 -10.05
CA SER A 152 15.05 7.44 -10.40
C SER A 152 14.47 8.51 -9.46
N SER A 153 13.71 8.11 -8.48
CA SER A 153 13.11 9.02 -7.49
C SER A 153 14.16 9.59 -6.55
#